data_00c98ccddf2bda93e010c03e250043a6
#
_entry.id   00c98ccddf2bda93e010c03e250043a6
#
_cell.length_a   1.000
_cell.length_b   1.000
_cell.length_c   1.000
_cell.angle_alpha   90.00
_cell.angle_beta   90.00
_cell.angle_gamma   90.00
#
_symmetry.space_group_name_H-M   'P 1'
#
loop_
_entity.id
_entity.type
_entity.pdbx_description
1 polymer ?
#
loop_
_entity_poly.entity_id
_entity_poly.type
_entity_poly.pdbx_seq_one_letter_code
_entity_poly.pdbx_strand_id
1 'polypeptide(L)'
;MLRVLLAERGLKPEFKPLVSYDFATLPDYAMLIGDPALDFALGQHEHEVWDLGAAWYELTKLPFVYAVWALRRGVENSALRRLLREARDFGLDTLESIIRSRTEYTYEFRKDYLGWHIHYHLGADEKRGLVKFIELLRRHGCGHIFEPRFVV
;
A
#
# COMPACT_ATOMS: atom_id res chain seq x y z
N MET A 1 -6.46 -5.23 2.67
CA MET A 1 -5.43 -6.27 2.93
C MET A 1 -5.65 -6.97 4.27
N LEU A 2 -5.67 -6.30 5.43
CA LEU A 2 -5.78 -6.92 6.76
C LEU A 2 -6.94 -7.94 6.87
N ARG A 3 -8.18 -7.58 6.41
CA ARG A 3 -9.32 -8.51 6.43
C ARG A 3 -9.06 -9.83 5.69
N VAL A 4 -8.37 -9.77 4.56
CA VAL A 4 -7.99 -10.94 3.77
C VAL A 4 -6.98 -11.80 4.54
N LEU A 5 -5.92 -11.18 5.05
CA LEU A 5 -4.87 -11.90 5.79
C LEU A 5 -5.41 -12.59 7.05
N LEU A 6 -6.32 -11.95 7.77
CA LEU A 6 -6.98 -12.55 8.94
C LEU A 6 -7.93 -13.68 8.52
N ALA A 7 -8.69 -13.48 7.44
CA ALA A 7 -9.61 -14.51 6.94
C ALA A 7 -8.88 -15.77 6.44
N GLU A 8 -7.72 -15.63 5.78
CA GLU A 8 -6.86 -16.76 5.39
C GLU A 8 -6.31 -17.53 6.62
N ARG A 9 -6.27 -16.87 7.79
CA ARG A 9 -5.93 -17.49 9.09
C ARG A 9 -7.18 -17.99 9.86
N GLY A 10 -8.36 -17.95 9.25
CA GLY A 10 -9.63 -18.35 9.91
C GLY A 10 -10.15 -17.36 10.93
N LEU A 11 -9.58 -16.15 11.01
CA LEU A 11 -9.95 -15.12 11.97
C LEU A 11 -10.96 -14.14 11.35
N LYS A 12 -12.02 -13.79 12.12
CA LYS A 12 -13.06 -12.85 11.69
C LYS A 12 -13.33 -11.83 12.81
N PRO A 13 -12.37 -10.93 13.10
CA PRO A 13 -12.57 -9.93 14.15
C PRO A 13 -13.60 -8.88 13.75
N GLU A 14 -14.19 -8.25 14.75
CA GLU A 14 -14.94 -7.02 14.57
C GLU A 14 -13.97 -5.85 14.37
N PHE A 15 -14.22 -5.01 13.37
CA PHE A 15 -13.44 -3.80 13.12
C PHE A 15 -14.19 -2.58 13.63
N LYS A 16 -13.52 -1.78 14.45
CA LYS A 16 -14.03 -0.51 14.96
C LYS A 16 -13.12 0.63 14.54
N PRO A 17 -13.66 1.83 14.26
CA PRO A 17 -12.83 3.00 14.02
C PRO A 17 -11.91 3.25 15.22
N LEU A 18 -10.65 3.59 14.96
CA LEU A 18 -9.74 4.07 15.97
C LEU A 18 -10.15 5.49 16.37
N VAL A 19 -10.34 5.73 17.66
CA VAL A 19 -10.84 7.01 18.18
C VAL A 19 -9.72 8.04 18.29
N SER A 20 -8.50 7.59 18.59
CA SER A 20 -7.33 8.45 18.80
C SER A 20 -6.08 7.79 18.24
N TYR A 21 -5.15 8.61 17.75
CA TYR A 21 -3.78 8.22 17.41
C TYR A 21 -2.79 8.48 18.54
N ASP A 22 -3.25 8.63 19.77
CA ASP A 22 -2.39 8.66 20.94
C ASP A 22 -1.82 7.26 21.20
N PHE A 23 -0.54 7.09 20.92
CA PHE A 23 0.14 5.80 21.02
C PHE A 23 0.19 5.23 22.43
N ALA A 24 0.08 6.08 23.45
CA ALA A 24 0.02 5.66 24.86
C ALA A 24 -1.31 4.99 25.22
N THR A 25 -2.36 5.20 24.41
CA THR A 25 -3.72 4.73 24.68
C THR A 25 -4.27 3.81 23.60
N LEU A 26 -3.39 3.26 22.73
CA LEU A 26 -3.82 2.31 21.71
C LEU A 26 -4.43 1.07 22.34
N PRO A 27 -5.48 0.50 21.74
CA PRO A 27 -6.01 -0.79 22.15
C PRO A 27 -5.01 -1.91 21.86
N ASP A 28 -5.20 -3.09 22.49
CA ASP A 28 -4.34 -4.26 22.31
C ASP A 28 -4.07 -4.61 20.85
N TYR A 29 -5.04 -4.34 19.98
CA TYR A 29 -4.92 -4.54 18.53
C TYR A 29 -5.36 -3.29 17.79
N ALA A 30 -4.44 -2.66 17.08
CA ALA A 30 -4.72 -1.50 16.24
C ALA A 30 -4.13 -1.69 14.84
N MET A 31 -4.79 -1.12 13.83
CA MET A 31 -4.21 -1.00 12.48
C MET A 31 -3.90 0.47 12.23
N LEU A 32 -2.64 0.75 11.98
CA LEU A 32 -2.16 2.06 11.57
C LEU A 32 -1.76 2.03 10.09
N ILE A 33 -1.85 3.17 9.41
CA ILE A 33 -1.45 3.33 8.01
C ILE A 33 -0.90 4.74 7.77
N GLY A 34 0.04 4.86 6.84
CA GLY A 34 0.67 6.14 6.50
C GLY A 34 1.56 6.66 7.64
N ASP A 35 1.62 7.98 7.78
CA ASP A 35 2.50 8.63 8.76
C ASP A 35 2.33 8.10 10.19
N PRO A 36 1.10 7.90 10.72
CA PRO A 36 0.94 7.31 12.05
C PRO A 36 1.58 5.92 12.20
N ALA A 37 1.60 5.11 11.14
CA ALA A 37 2.27 3.80 11.18
C ALA A 37 3.78 3.94 11.16
N LEU A 38 4.32 4.90 10.41
CA LEU A 38 5.75 5.19 10.36
C LEU A 38 6.23 5.76 11.69
N ASP A 39 5.52 6.74 12.23
CA ASP A 39 5.85 7.36 13.51
C ASP A 39 5.84 6.33 14.66
N PHE A 40 4.84 5.46 14.67
CA PHE A 40 4.77 4.37 15.63
C PHE A 40 5.95 3.40 15.48
N ALA A 41 6.23 2.94 14.25
CA ALA A 41 7.28 1.95 13.99
C ALA A 41 8.70 2.50 14.28
N LEU A 42 8.92 3.81 14.14
CA LEU A 42 10.19 4.48 14.44
C LEU A 42 10.32 4.86 15.92
N GLY A 43 9.21 4.89 16.66
CA GLY A 43 9.16 5.24 18.08
C GLY A 43 9.48 4.07 19.00
N GLN A 44 9.47 4.35 20.32
CA GLN A 44 9.52 3.31 21.34
C GLN A 44 8.10 2.82 21.66
N HIS A 45 7.89 1.52 21.60
CA HIS A 45 6.61 0.89 21.93
C HIS A 45 6.80 -0.54 22.43
N GLU A 46 5.81 -1.05 23.17
CA GLU A 46 5.78 -2.42 23.69
C GLU A 46 4.94 -3.37 22.81
N HIS A 47 4.26 -2.87 21.79
CA HIS A 47 3.42 -3.67 20.90
C HIS A 47 4.27 -4.47 19.92
N GLU A 48 3.82 -5.66 19.60
CA GLU A 48 4.33 -6.44 18.48
C GLU A 48 3.82 -5.83 17.15
N VAL A 49 4.72 -5.59 16.21
CA VAL A 49 4.38 -5.05 14.90
C VAL A 49 4.20 -6.18 13.90
N TRP A 50 3.01 -6.27 13.33
CA TRP A 50 2.74 -7.17 12.24
C TRP A 50 2.73 -6.42 10.90
N ASP A 51 3.83 -6.52 10.16
CA ASP A 51 3.95 -5.95 8.82
C ASP A 51 3.04 -6.69 7.84
N LEU A 52 2.01 -5.99 7.35
CA LEU A 52 1.02 -6.57 6.45
C LEU A 52 1.57 -6.80 5.04
N GLY A 53 2.58 -6.04 4.61
CA GLY A 53 3.26 -6.24 3.34
C GLY A 53 4.08 -7.52 3.34
N ALA A 54 4.86 -7.75 4.40
CA ALA A 54 5.60 -8.98 4.62
C ALA A 54 4.66 -10.19 4.70
N ALA A 55 3.58 -10.09 5.49
CA ALA A 55 2.58 -11.15 5.61
C ALA A 55 1.88 -11.47 4.29
N TRP A 56 1.62 -10.48 3.46
CA TRP A 56 1.10 -10.68 2.09
C TRP A 56 2.09 -11.45 1.23
N TYR A 57 3.36 -11.06 1.27
CA TYR A 57 4.40 -11.73 0.48
C TYR A 57 4.62 -13.18 0.95
N GLU A 58 4.58 -13.43 2.24
CA GLU A 58 4.63 -14.80 2.79
C GLU A 58 3.50 -15.68 2.26
N LEU A 59 2.28 -15.13 2.23
CA LEU A 59 1.09 -15.84 1.77
C LEU A 59 1.09 -16.11 0.26
N THR A 60 1.53 -15.14 -0.55
CA THR A 60 1.27 -15.17 -2.00
C THR A 60 2.51 -15.27 -2.86
N LYS A 61 3.68 -14.93 -2.33
CA LYS A 61 4.96 -14.72 -3.03
C LYS A 61 4.88 -13.67 -4.14
N LEU A 62 3.94 -12.74 -4.01
CA LEU A 62 3.69 -11.65 -4.95
C LEU A 62 3.76 -10.30 -4.24
N PRO A 63 4.20 -9.23 -4.90
CA PRO A 63 4.15 -7.90 -4.33
C PRO A 63 2.70 -7.46 -4.09
N PHE A 64 2.48 -6.64 -3.05
CA PHE A 64 1.19 -6.01 -2.83
C PHE A 64 1.13 -4.64 -3.50
N VAL A 65 0.04 -4.35 -4.19
CA VAL A 65 -0.20 -3.05 -4.84
C VAL A 65 -1.02 -2.17 -3.91
N TYR A 66 -0.37 -1.22 -3.26
CA TYR A 66 -1.00 -0.33 -2.27
C TYR A 66 -1.85 0.77 -2.89
N ALA A 67 -1.44 1.28 -4.06
CA ALA A 67 -2.14 2.33 -4.77
C ALA A 67 -1.95 2.19 -6.29
N VAL A 68 -2.94 2.65 -7.04
CA VAL A 68 -2.89 2.71 -8.52
C VAL A 68 -3.53 3.99 -9.01
N TRP A 69 -3.10 4.49 -10.14
CA TRP A 69 -3.89 5.42 -10.92
C TRP A 69 -4.97 4.65 -11.68
N ALA A 70 -6.22 4.95 -11.40
CA ALA A 70 -7.36 4.32 -12.03
C ALA A 70 -8.06 5.31 -12.97
N LEU A 71 -8.37 4.85 -14.17
CA LEU A 71 -9.07 5.63 -15.18
C LEU A 71 -10.54 5.19 -15.29
N ARG A 72 -11.43 6.14 -15.54
CA ARG A 72 -12.84 5.85 -15.74
C ARG A 72 -13.03 5.00 -17.00
N ARG A 73 -13.81 3.94 -16.89
CA ARG A 73 -14.15 3.07 -18.03
C ARG A 73 -15.00 3.80 -19.05
N GLY A 74 -14.80 3.47 -20.34
CA GLY A 74 -15.61 4.00 -21.44
C GLY A 74 -15.29 5.43 -21.86
N VAL A 75 -14.24 6.04 -21.28
CA VAL A 75 -13.78 7.37 -21.69
C VAL A 75 -12.46 7.22 -22.44
N GLU A 76 -12.33 7.93 -23.59
CA GLU A 76 -11.03 8.04 -24.27
C GLU A 76 -10.05 8.80 -23.37
N ASN A 77 -8.91 8.21 -23.14
CA ASN A 77 -7.95 8.69 -22.15
C ASN A 77 -6.47 8.52 -22.55
N SER A 78 -6.19 8.33 -23.84
CA SER A 78 -4.82 8.15 -24.35
C SER A 78 -3.89 9.30 -23.97
N ALA A 79 -4.36 10.54 -24.11
CA ALA A 79 -3.62 11.73 -23.73
C ALA A 79 -3.34 11.77 -22.22
N LEU A 80 -4.33 11.43 -21.38
CA LEU A 80 -4.18 11.38 -19.94
C LEU A 80 -3.20 10.27 -19.53
N ARG A 81 -3.28 9.10 -20.15
CA ARG A 81 -2.33 8.00 -19.88
C ARG A 81 -0.89 8.40 -20.19
N ARG A 82 -0.68 9.10 -21.31
CA ARG A 82 0.64 9.63 -21.65
C ARG A 82 1.13 10.64 -20.61
N LEU A 83 0.29 11.60 -20.23
CA LEU A 83 0.63 12.59 -19.21
C LEU A 83 0.99 11.95 -17.86
N LEU A 84 0.23 10.95 -17.43
CA LEU A 84 0.52 10.23 -16.18
C LEU A 84 1.85 9.47 -16.25
N ARG A 85 2.19 8.86 -17.39
CA ARG A 85 3.51 8.24 -17.57
C ARG A 85 4.63 9.26 -17.52
N GLU A 86 4.49 10.37 -18.25
CA GLU A 86 5.46 11.47 -18.25
C GLU A 86 5.66 12.04 -16.84
N ALA A 87 4.57 12.22 -16.08
CA ALA A 87 4.63 12.67 -14.69
C ALA A 87 5.35 11.68 -13.77
N ARG A 88 5.10 10.37 -13.94
CA ARG A 88 5.83 9.32 -13.20
C ARG A 88 7.32 9.37 -13.52
N ASP A 89 7.67 9.39 -14.80
CA ASP A 89 9.06 9.36 -15.27
C ASP A 89 9.79 10.60 -14.77
N PHE A 90 9.18 11.78 -14.87
CA PHE A 90 9.73 13.02 -14.30
C PHE A 90 9.92 12.91 -12.77
N GLY A 91 8.95 12.32 -12.06
CA GLY A 91 9.06 12.10 -10.61
C GLY A 91 10.24 11.18 -10.26
N LEU A 92 10.47 10.13 -11.05
CA LEU A 92 11.60 9.22 -10.87
C LEU A 92 12.93 9.91 -11.18
N ASP A 93 13.03 10.65 -12.27
CA ASP A 93 14.22 11.40 -12.65
C ASP A 93 14.61 12.47 -11.63
N THR A 94 13.63 13.01 -10.91
CA THR A 94 13.83 14.06 -9.89
C THR A 94 13.76 13.52 -8.45
N LEU A 95 13.68 12.21 -8.25
CA LEU A 95 13.44 11.60 -6.92
C LEU A 95 14.48 12.04 -5.89
N GLU A 96 15.75 12.06 -6.24
CA GLU A 96 16.82 12.50 -5.35
C GLU A 96 16.64 13.96 -4.89
N SER A 97 16.21 14.84 -5.80
CA SER A 97 15.93 16.24 -5.48
C SER A 97 14.73 16.34 -4.52
N ILE A 98 13.70 15.53 -4.74
CA ILE A 98 12.53 15.44 -3.85
C ILE A 98 12.97 14.97 -2.45
N ILE A 99 13.76 13.91 -2.37
CA ILE A 99 14.27 13.37 -1.10
C ILE A 99 15.07 14.43 -0.32
N ARG A 100 15.91 15.20 -1.01
CA ARG A 100 16.72 16.27 -0.38
C ARG A 100 15.91 17.48 0.07
N SER A 101 14.86 17.81 -0.66
CA SER A 101 14.02 19.00 -0.36
C SER A 101 13.07 18.79 0.81
N ARG A 102 12.82 17.55 1.22
CA ARG A 102 11.94 17.21 2.33
C ARG A 102 12.68 17.24 3.67
N THR A 103 11.93 17.53 4.74
CA THR A 103 12.47 17.65 6.11
C THR A 103 11.88 16.61 7.06
N GLU A 104 10.79 15.97 6.68
CA GLU A 104 10.16 14.92 7.47
C GLU A 104 11.09 13.68 7.51
N TYR A 105 11.33 13.14 8.67
CA TYR A 105 12.24 12.01 8.91
C TYR A 105 13.71 12.33 8.54
N THR A 106 14.62 11.37 8.71
CA THR A 106 16.01 11.52 8.28
C THR A 106 16.15 11.36 6.76
N TYR A 107 17.23 11.91 6.20
CA TYR A 107 17.53 11.74 4.77
C TYR A 107 17.68 10.25 4.41
N GLU A 108 18.40 9.48 5.24
CA GLU A 108 18.63 8.05 5.03
C GLU A 108 17.31 7.28 5.01
N PHE A 109 16.40 7.57 5.93
CA PHE A 109 15.07 6.95 5.95
C PHE A 109 14.30 7.27 4.66
N ARG A 110 14.25 8.55 4.27
CA ARG A 110 13.54 8.93 3.05
C ARG A 110 14.12 8.29 1.79
N LYS A 111 15.45 8.21 1.72
CA LYS A 111 16.16 7.58 0.60
C LYS A 111 15.85 6.09 0.50
N ASP A 112 15.86 5.40 1.62
CA ASP A 112 15.52 3.96 1.70
C ASP A 112 14.04 3.74 1.37
N TYR A 113 13.15 4.46 2.04
CA TYR A 113 11.70 4.31 1.89
C TYR A 113 11.22 4.64 0.47
N LEU A 114 11.56 5.82 -0.06
CA LEU A 114 11.11 6.27 -1.38
C LEU A 114 11.90 5.67 -2.55
N GLY A 115 13.17 5.35 -2.34
CA GLY A 115 14.06 4.87 -3.40
C GLY A 115 14.14 3.36 -3.51
N TRP A 116 13.85 2.62 -2.42
CA TRP A 116 13.98 1.17 -2.39
C TRP A 116 12.67 0.44 -2.06
N HIS A 117 11.92 0.88 -1.04
CA HIS A 117 10.71 0.19 -0.62
C HIS A 117 9.49 0.49 -1.48
N ILE A 118 9.43 1.67 -2.11
CA ILE A 118 8.31 2.04 -3.00
C ILE A 118 8.69 1.81 -4.45
N HIS A 119 7.92 0.95 -5.13
CA HIS A 119 8.03 0.70 -6.55
C HIS A 119 6.94 1.46 -7.33
N TYR A 120 7.38 2.30 -8.27
CA TYR A 120 6.48 3.16 -9.06
C TYR A 120 6.06 2.54 -10.39
N HIS A 121 6.30 1.25 -10.57
CA HIS A 121 5.93 0.49 -11.75
C HIS A 121 4.84 -0.53 -11.43
N LEU A 122 3.90 -0.67 -12.36
CA LEU A 122 2.91 -1.73 -12.34
C LEU A 122 3.32 -2.81 -13.37
N GLY A 123 4.33 -3.59 -13.02
CA GLY A 123 4.88 -4.67 -13.84
C GLY A 123 4.03 -5.94 -13.85
N ALA A 124 4.60 -7.04 -14.31
CA ALA A 124 3.90 -8.31 -14.42
C ALA A 124 3.54 -8.89 -13.05
N ASP A 125 4.45 -8.79 -12.08
CA ASP A 125 4.27 -9.36 -10.75
C ASP A 125 3.28 -8.53 -9.92
N GLU A 126 3.33 -7.19 -10.02
CA GLU A 126 2.36 -6.30 -9.40
C GLU A 126 0.95 -6.55 -9.94
N LYS A 127 0.80 -6.73 -11.25
CA LYS A 127 -0.48 -7.11 -11.87
C LYS A 127 -0.99 -8.45 -11.36
N ARG A 128 -0.12 -9.46 -11.24
CA ARG A 128 -0.46 -10.76 -10.65
C ARG A 128 -0.86 -10.62 -9.17
N GLY A 129 -0.12 -9.81 -8.41
CA GLY A 129 -0.44 -9.50 -7.03
C GLY A 129 -1.81 -8.85 -6.86
N LEU A 130 -2.13 -7.86 -7.71
CA LEU A 130 -3.44 -7.20 -7.72
C LEU A 130 -4.57 -8.18 -8.09
N VAL A 131 -4.38 -9.02 -9.11
CA VAL A 131 -5.36 -10.05 -9.49
C VAL A 131 -5.57 -11.04 -8.35
N LYS A 132 -4.48 -11.48 -7.69
CA LYS A 132 -4.56 -12.39 -6.54
C LYS A 132 -5.29 -11.75 -5.35
N PHE A 133 -5.07 -10.47 -5.10
CA PHE A 133 -5.80 -9.76 -4.05
C PHE A 133 -7.31 -9.70 -4.35
N ILE A 134 -7.68 -9.43 -5.59
CA ILE A 134 -9.08 -9.42 -6.04
C ILE A 134 -9.73 -10.81 -5.90
N GLU A 135 -9.02 -11.87 -6.25
CA GLU A 135 -9.47 -13.26 -6.05
C GLU A 135 -9.79 -13.52 -4.57
N LEU A 136 -8.88 -13.15 -3.67
CA LEU A 136 -9.04 -13.36 -2.24
C LEU A 136 -10.17 -12.50 -1.65
N LEU A 137 -10.33 -11.26 -2.10
CA LEU A 137 -11.46 -10.42 -1.71
C LEU A 137 -12.80 -11.07 -2.07
N ARG A 138 -12.91 -11.68 -3.24
CA ARG A 138 -14.11 -12.41 -3.67
C ARG A 138 -14.35 -13.67 -2.84
N ARG A 139 -13.30 -14.47 -2.64
CA ARG A 139 -13.34 -15.68 -1.82
C ARG A 139 -13.89 -15.41 -0.42
N HIS A 140 -13.52 -14.28 0.16
CA HIS A 140 -13.94 -13.89 1.52
C HIS A 140 -15.15 -12.95 1.57
N GLY A 141 -15.84 -12.73 0.44
CA GLY A 141 -17.05 -11.91 0.40
C GLY A 141 -16.84 -10.44 0.77
N CYS A 142 -15.67 -9.89 0.46
CA CYS A 142 -15.32 -8.51 0.82
C CYS A 142 -15.95 -7.45 -0.12
N GLY A 143 -17.23 -7.57 -0.41
CA GLY A 143 -18.00 -6.58 -1.18
C GLY A 143 -18.02 -6.83 -2.69
N HIS A 144 -18.58 -5.86 -3.44
CA HIS A 144 -18.68 -5.92 -4.88
C HIS A 144 -17.36 -5.50 -5.54
N ILE A 145 -16.75 -6.38 -6.33
CA ILE A 145 -15.43 -6.18 -6.90
C ILE A 145 -15.46 -6.30 -8.42
N PHE A 146 -14.98 -5.28 -9.10
CA PHE A 146 -14.85 -5.26 -10.56
C PHE A 146 -13.56 -5.95 -11.02
N GLU A 147 -13.59 -6.57 -12.20
CA GLU A 147 -12.38 -7.04 -12.86
C GLU A 147 -11.45 -5.88 -13.22
N PRO A 148 -10.15 -5.98 -12.91
CA PRO A 148 -9.20 -4.97 -13.34
C PRO A 148 -9.01 -5.05 -14.86
N ARG A 149 -8.89 -3.89 -15.49
CA ARG A 149 -8.47 -3.78 -16.90
C ARG A 149 -7.17 -2.99 -16.93
N PHE A 150 -6.09 -3.68 -17.20
CA PHE A 150 -4.79 -3.05 -17.36
C PHE A 150 -4.73 -2.36 -18.73
N VAL A 151 -4.37 -1.09 -18.75
CA VAL A 151 -4.16 -0.31 -19.97
C VAL A 151 -2.67 -0.02 -20.12
N VAL A 152 -2.15 -0.17 -21.32
CA VAL A 152 -0.74 0.05 -21.68
C VAL A 152 -0.54 1.48 -22.12
#